data_a87f4e8f7a3302f327e1255ad74c719e
#
_entry.id   a87f4e8f7a3302f327e1255ad74c719e
#
_cell.length_a   1.000
_cell.length_b   1.000
_cell.length_c   1.000
_cell.angle_alpha   90.00
_cell.angle_beta   90.00
_cell.angle_gamma   90.00
#
_symmetry.space_group_name_H-M   'P 1'
#
loop_
_entity.id
_entity.type
_entity.pdbx_description
1 polymer ?
#
loop_
_entity_poly.entity_id
_entity_poly.type
_entity_poly.pdbx_seq_one_letter_code
_entity_poly.pdbx_strand_id
1 'polypeptide(L)'
;MSMQELSERIGGNSRDLVVLDLREKDAFDQGHVPGARHVPRGQLELRVNTEFPDPTVRIVTCCEFGKISTLAAATLRDLGFLRAAALDGGIKAWREAGLPLDG
;
A
#
# COMPACT_ATOMS: atom_id res chain seq x y z
N MET A 1 0.92 3.01 -9.07
CA MET A 1 -0.42 3.64 -9.03
C MET A 1 -0.29 5.09 -8.66
N SER A 2 -0.97 5.97 -9.34
CA SER A 2 -0.93 7.40 -9.04
C SER A 2 -1.73 7.72 -7.77
N MET A 3 -1.37 8.83 -7.13
CA MET A 3 -2.12 9.33 -5.97
C MET A 3 -3.58 9.59 -6.31
N GLN A 4 -3.82 10.15 -7.49
CA GLN A 4 -5.18 10.47 -7.93
C GLN A 4 -6.01 9.20 -8.09
N GLU A 5 -5.47 8.20 -8.75
CA GLU A 5 -6.17 6.93 -8.95
C GLU A 5 -6.48 6.26 -7.61
N LEU A 6 -5.51 6.20 -6.70
CA LEU A 6 -5.73 5.60 -5.39
C LEU A 6 -6.78 6.37 -4.59
N SER A 7 -6.70 7.70 -4.59
CA SER A 7 -7.66 8.55 -3.89
C SER A 7 -9.09 8.30 -4.37
N GLU A 8 -9.27 8.19 -5.69
CA GLU A 8 -10.59 7.92 -6.27
C GLU A 8 -11.10 6.53 -5.88
N ARG A 9 -10.22 5.53 -5.89
CA ARG A 9 -10.61 4.16 -5.58
C ARG A 9 -11.01 3.96 -4.13
N ILE A 10 -10.27 4.52 -3.19
CA ILE A 10 -10.63 4.40 -1.77
C ILE A 10 -11.92 5.17 -1.47
N GLY A 11 -12.18 6.28 -2.16
CA GLY A 11 -13.44 7.02 -2.04
C GLY A 11 -14.61 6.27 -2.66
N GLY A 12 -14.35 5.44 -3.67
CA GLY A 12 -15.35 4.65 -4.38
C GLY A 12 -15.67 3.29 -3.77
N ASN A 13 -15.09 2.95 -2.63
CA ASN A 13 -15.35 1.70 -1.92
C ASN A 13 -15.00 0.45 -2.74
N SER A 14 -13.80 0.42 -3.33
CA SER A 14 -13.31 -0.74 -4.09
C SER A 14 -13.02 -1.91 -3.16
N ARG A 15 -13.70 -3.04 -3.35
CA ARG A 15 -13.53 -4.23 -2.49
C ARG A 15 -12.34 -5.07 -2.87
N ASP A 16 -11.87 -4.98 -4.10
CA ASP A 16 -10.75 -5.77 -4.61
C ASP A 16 -9.40 -5.09 -4.44
N LEU A 17 -9.36 -3.95 -3.76
CA LEU A 17 -8.15 -3.18 -3.55
C LEU A 17 -7.77 -3.15 -2.08
N VAL A 18 -6.48 -3.39 -1.80
CA VAL A 18 -5.91 -3.37 -0.46
C VAL A 18 -4.68 -2.49 -0.48
N VAL A 19 -4.56 -1.58 0.47
CA VAL A 19 -3.37 -0.75 0.63
C VAL A 19 -2.54 -1.32 1.79
N LEU A 20 -1.27 -1.61 1.54
CA LEU A 20 -0.34 -2.08 2.55
C LEU A 20 0.71 -1.01 2.83
N ASP A 21 0.73 -0.52 4.05
CA ASP A 21 1.75 0.43 4.50
C ASP A 21 2.92 -0.36 5.09
N LEU A 22 4.09 -0.20 4.48
CA LEU A 22 5.29 -0.99 4.80
C LEU A 22 6.22 -0.31 5.79
N ARG A 23 5.83 0.87 6.28
CA ARG A 23 6.65 1.64 7.21
C ARG A 23 6.62 1.02 8.60
N GLU A 24 7.47 1.55 9.48
CA GLU A 24 7.44 1.15 10.88
C GLU A 24 6.17 1.65 11.57
N LYS A 25 5.82 1.05 12.69
CA LYS A 25 4.57 1.33 13.39
C LYS A 25 4.41 2.81 13.75
N ASP A 26 5.47 3.46 14.22
CA ASP A 26 5.41 4.86 14.63
C ASP A 26 4.99 5.76 13.47
N ALA A 27 5.55 5.54 12.29
CA ALA A 27 5.20 6.31 11.11
C ALA A 27 3.75 6.05 10.69
N PHE A 28 3.33 4.78 10.72
CA PHE A 28 1.96 4.40 10.39
C PHE A 28 0.96 5.07 11.32
N ASP A 29 1.25 5.06 12.62
CA ASP A 29 0.35 5.63 13.63
C ASP A 29 0.23 7.15 13.51
N GLN A 30 1.24 7.83 12.97
CA GLN A 30 1.21 9.27 12.78
C GLN A 30 0.33 9.70 11.60
N GLY A 31 0.06 8.79 10.68
CA GLY A 31 -0.81 9.09 9.54
C GLY A 31 -0.56 8.12 8.41
N HIS A 32 -1.64 7.56 7.87
CA HIS A 32 -1.59 6.58 6.78
C HIS A 32 -2.78 6.77 5.85
N VAL A 33 -2.69 6.20 4.65
CA VAL A 33 -3.79 6.24 3.69
C VAL A 33 -5.03 5.60 4.34
N PRO A 34 -6.21 6.21 4.22
CA PRO A 34 -7.43 5.67 4.84
C PRO A 34 -7.67 4.21 4.44
N GLY A 35 -7.90 3.37 5.45
CA GLY A 35 -8.13 1.94 5.24
C GLY A 35 -6.87 1.10 5.04
N ALA A 36 -5.69 1.70 5.03
CA ALA A 36 -4.46 0.96 4.86
C ALA A 36 -4.21 0.00 6.02
N ARG A 37 -3.67 -1.17 5.69
CA ARG A 37 -3.23 -2.15 6.68
C ARG A 37 -1.74 -2.01 6.91
N HIS A 38 -1.33 -2.16 8.15
CA HIS A 38 0.07 -2.06 8.50
C HIS A 38 0.75 -3.43 8.38
N VAL A 39 1.65 -3.55 7.43
CA VAL A 39 2.47 -4.75 7.24
C VAL A 39 3.91 -4.27 7.05
N PRO A 40 4.71 -4.22 8.11
CA PRO A 40 6.11 -3.78 8.00
C PRO A 40 6.84 -4.57 6.94
N ARG A 41 7.75 -3.92 6.19
CA ARG A 41 8.42 -4.56 5.05
C ARG A 41 8.99 -5.93 5.38
N GLY A 42 9.60 -6.09 6.56
CA GLY A 42 10.22 -7.34 6.98
C GLY A 42 9.24 -8.49 7.22
N GLN A 43 7.94 -8.22 7.29
CA GLN A 43 6.92 -9.24 7.52
C GLN A 43 6.11 -9.57 6.26
N LEU A 44 6.37 -8.87 5.16
CA LEU A 44 5.52 -8.95 3.98
C LEU A 44 5.39 -10.38 3.44
N GLU A 45 6.51 -11.03 3.16
CA GLU A 45 6.51 -12.37 2.57
C GLU A 45 5.94 -13.42 3.52
N LEU A 46 6.05 -13.19 4.83
CA LEU A 46 5.52 -14.12 5.83
C LEU A 46 4.01 -14.04 5.96
N ARG A 47 3.42 -12.87 5.66
CA ARG A 47 2.02 -12.61 5.97
C ARG A 47 1.10 -12.59 4.76
N VAL A 48 1.63 -12.23 3.59
CA VAL A 48 0.78 -11.87 2.45
C VAL A 48 -0.08 -13.03 1.95
N ASN A 49 0.47 -14.24 1.87
CA ASN A 49 -0.29 -15.39 1.37
C ASN A 49 -1.39 -15.82 2.33
N THR A 50 -1.18 -15.63 3.63
CA THR A 50 -2.16 -15.97 4.65
C THR A 50 -3.27 -14.92 4.72
N GLU A 51 -2.90 -13.64 4.68
CA GLU A 51 -3.88 -12.55 4.82
C GLU A 51 -4.64 -12.28 3.54
N PHE A 52 -4.05 -12.60 2.38
CA PHE A 52 -4.67 -12.38 1.07
C PHE A 52 -4.59 -13.66 0.23
N PRO A 53 -5.47 -14.63 0.50
CA PRO A 53 -5.43 -15.91 -0.22
C PRO A 53 -5.83 -15.80 -1.69
N ASP A 54 -6.51 -14.70 -2.09
CA ASP A 54 -6.90 -14.47 -3.49
C ASP A 54 -5.79 -13.69 -4.20
N PRO A 55 -5.04 -14.32 -5.14
CA PRO A 55 -3.94 -13.64 -5.83
C PRO A 55 -4.40 -12.59 -6.84
N THR A 56 -5.71 -12.47 -7.11
CA THR A 56 -6.24 -11.46 -8.04
C THR A 56 -6.50 -10.12 -7.36
N VAL A 57 -6.36 -10.03 -6.04
CA VAL A 57 -6.55 -8.78 -5.32
C VAL A 57 -5.54 -7.73 -5.79
N ARG A 58 -5.99 -6.48 -5.90
CA ARG A 58 -5.12 -5.36 -6.22
C ARG A 58 -4.43 -4.89 -4.94
N ILE A 59 -3.14 -5.16 -4.81
CA ILE A 59 -2.36 -4.70 -3.66
C ILE A 59 -1.59 -3.44 -4.06
N VAL A 60 -1.78 -2.37 -3.28
CA VAL A 60 -1.02 -1.13 -3.44
C VAL A 60 -0.09 -1.00 -2.25
N THR A 61 1.22 -1.01 -2.50
CA THR A 61 2.21 -0.87 -1.44
C THR A 61 2.57 0.59 -1.25
N CYS A 62 2.77 1.00 0.01
CA CYS A 62 3.15 2.36 0.38
C CYS A 62 4.35 2.36 1.30
N CYS A 63 5.27 3.29 1.09
CA CYS A 63 6.32 3.62 2.04
C CYS A 63 6.49 5.14 2.03
N GLU A 64 7.48 5.68 2.73
CA GLU A 64 7.59 7.14 2.84
C GLU A 64 7.85 7.81 1.49
N PHE A 65 8.81 7.30 0.70
CA PHE A 65 9.24 7.94 -0.55
C PHE A 65 8.95 7.16 -1.82
N GLY A 66 8.48 5.92 -1.71
CA GLY A 66 8.14 5.09 -2.87
C GLY A 66 9.20 4.07 -3.29
N LYS A 67 10.43 4.13 -2.79
CA LYS A 67 11.49 3.22 -3.22
C LYS A 67 11.29 1.80 -2.69
N ILE A 68 11.06 1.67 -1.39
CA ILE A 68 10.83 0.36 -0.75
C ILE A 68 9.56 -0.26 -1.29
N SER A 69 8.51 0.54 -1.46
CA SER A 69 7.23 0.04 -1.96
C SER A 69 7.32 -0.44 -3.41
N THR A 70 8.15 0.19 -4.24
CA THR A 70 8.37 -0.27 -5.62
C THR A 70 9.02 -1.65 -5.64
N LEU A 71 10.04 -1.86 -4.81
CA LEU A 71 10.70 -3.17 -4.70
C LEU A 71 9.75 -4.22 -4.12
N ALA A 72 8.95 -3.83 -3.13
CA ALA A 72 7.97 -4.73 -2.53
C ALA A 72 6.89 -5.15 -3.51
N ALA A 73 6.40 -4.22 -4.35
CA ALA A 73 5.42 -4.56 -5.38
C ALA A 73 5.99 -5.58 -6.37
N ALA A 74 7.27 -5.43 -6.75
CA ALA A 74 7.94 -6.41 -7.61
C ALA A 74 8.00 -7.79 -6.94
N THR A 75 8.35 -7.83 -5.64
CA THR A 75 8.37 -9.08 -4.87
C THR A 75 6.99 -9.72 -4.85
N LEU A 76 5.93 -8.93 -4.64
CA LEU A 76 4.57 -9.45 -4.62
C LEU A 76 4.17 -10.04 -5.98
N ARG A 77 4.55 -9.39 -7.07
CA ARG A 77 4.29 -9.95 -8.41
C ARG A 77 5.00 -11.27 -8.61
N ASP A 78 6.24 -11.40 -8.13
CA ASP A 78 6.98 -12.66 -8.18
C ASP A 78 6.29 -13.76 -7.35
N LEU A 79 5.61 -13.38 -6.27
CA LEU A 79 4.85 -14.32 -5.43
C LEU A 79 3.47 -14.67 -6.01
N GLY A 80 3.10 -14.10 -7.15
CA GLY A 80 1.84 -14.41 -7.81
C GLY A 80 0.76 -13.33 -7.71
N PHE A 81 1.00 -12.23 -6.99
CA PHE A 81 0.07 -11.10 -6.91
C PHE A 81 0.33 -10.16 -8.08
N LEU A 82 -0.15 -10.56 -9.26
CA LEU A 82 0.21 -9.90 -10.53
C LEU A 82 -0.33 -8.47 -10.65
N ARG A 83 -1.31 -8.10 -9.84
CA ARG A 83 -1.88 -6.75 -9.85
C ARG A 83 -1.23 -5.83 -8.81
N ALA A 84 -0.17 -6.27 -8.16
CA ALA A 84 0.51 -5.43 -7.17
C ALA A 84 1.19 -4.24 -7.83
N ALA A 85 1.06 -3.07 -7.20
CA ALA A 85 1.67 -1.83 -7.67
C ALA A 85 2.03 -0.96 -6.45
N ALA A 86 3.00 -0.06 -6.62
CA ALA A 86 3.39 0.88 -5.57
C ALA A 86 2.66 2.21 -5.76
N LEU A 87 2.38 2.89 -4.65
CA LEU A 87 1.89 4.27 -4.69
C LEU A 87 3.04 5.20 -5.12
N ASP A 88 2.84 5.90 -6.23
CA ASP A 88 3.84 6.81 -6.77
C ASP A 88 4.11 7.96 -5.79
N GLY A 89 5.38 8.23 -5.52
CA GLY A 89 5.80 9.31 -4.64
C GLY A 89 5.67 9.02 -3.14
N GLY A 90 5.03 7.91 -2.77
CA GLY A 90 4.88 7.49 -1.38
C GLY A 90 3.98 8.37 -0.55
N ILE A 91 4.01 8.13 0.75
CA ILE A 91 3.19 8.88 1.71
C ILE A 91 3.61 10.36 1.75
N LYS A 92 4.88 10.65 1.54
CA LYS A 92 5.37 12.03 1.51
C LYS A 92 4.60 12.85 0.48
N ALA A 93 4.52 12.35 -0.76
CA ALA A 93 3.80 13.06 -1.83
C ALA A 93 2.30 13.14 -1.54
N TRP A 94 1.71 12.07 -1.00
CA TRP A 94 0.31 12.05 -0.59
C TRP A 94 0.01 13.14 0.43
N ARG A 95 0.87 13.25 1.44
CA ARG A 95 0.72 14.26 2.50
C ARG A 95 0.88 15.68 1.94
N GLU A 96 1.88 15.89 1.09
CA GLU A 96 2.14 17.21 0.49
C GLU A 96 0.99 17.65 -0.43
N ALA A 97 0.30 16.70 -1.05
CA ALA A 97 -0.87 16.99 -1.87
C ALA A 97 -2.13 17.29 -1.05
N GLY A 98 -2.05 17.21 0.27
CA GLY A 98 -3.19 17.48 1.15
C GLY A 98 -4.25 16.40 1.14
N LEU A 99 -3.93 15.19 0.70
CA LEU A 99 -4.89 14.09 0.68
C LEU A 99 -5.12 13.54 2.09
N PRO A 100 -6.30 12.92 2.34
CA PRO A 100 -6.65 12.49 3.70
C PRO A 100 -5.69 11.45 4.27
N LEU A 101 -5.44 11.55 5.56
CA LEU A 101 -4.68 10.56 6.34
C LEU A 101 -5.47 10.23 7.59
N ASP A 102 -5.53 8.93 7.91
CA ASP A 102 -6.02 8.44 9.20
C ASP A 102 -4.83 8.25 10.14
N GLY A 103 -5.06 8.32 11.41
CA GLY A 103 -3.94 8.16 12.33
C GLY A 103 -4.33 7.93 13.75
#